data_cecf07fe649ce060ed1196b111932230
#
_entry.id   cecf07fe649ce060ed1196b111932230
#
_cell.length_a   1.000
_cell.length_b   1.000
_cell.length_c   1.000
_cell.angle_alpha   90.00
_cell.angle_beta   90.00
_cell.angle_gamma   90.00
#
_symmetry.space_group_name_H-M   'P 1'
#
loop_
_entity.id
_entity.type
_entity.pdbx_description
1 polymer ?
#
loop_
_entity_poly.entity_id
_entity_poly.type
_entity_poly.pdbx_seq_one_letter_code
_entity_poly.pdbx_strand_id
1 'polypeptide(L)'
;MHPTGKPSTAFVLSGGASLGAIQVGMLRALYEREIVPDVIVGTSAGAMNGAFIASRPPTIATTDALASVWRGLRRCQIFPVSPLTGLLGFIGTRDHMVPASGLRKLIEGHIEHERLEDLPIPLHVVAVDVISGEELRLSRGPIVDAVLASAAIPGVVSPVRWGDRRLMDGGVANNTPISHAVDLGARRIYVLPTGYACALPRPPRGALAVALHAISLLTQRRLIDDIARHRGDARLIVLPPPCPLSVQPIDFAHADELVDRALADARRFLDTGIAKGPPIRLRDQRRPATTGGRPSDATHDPIPTRTQPTRLRGSA
;
A
#
# COMPACT_ATOMS: atom_id res chain seq x y z
N MET A 1 -8.29 -15.61 23.92
CA MET A 1 -7.26 -15.08 24.81
C MET A 1 -6.10 -14.60 23.95
N HIS A 2 -5.91 -13.28 23.79
CA HIS A 2 -4.74 -12.77 23.08
C HIS A 2 -3.49 -13.05 23.93
N PRO A 3 -2.38 -13.48 23.31
CA PRO A 3 -1.14 -13.69 24.05
C PRO A 3 -0.68 -12.38 24.67
N THR A 4 -0.41 -12.41 25.98
CA THR A 4 -0.01 -11.24 26.79
C THR A 4 1.45 -10.81 26.55
N GLY A 5 2.15 -11.42 25.59
CA GLY A 5 3.54 -11.15 25.22
C GLY A 5 3.67 -10.25 24.00
N LYS A 6 4.85 -9.62 23.84
CA LYS A 6 5.19 -8.89 22.60
C LYS A 6 5.18 -9.84 21.39
N PRO A 7 4.60 -9.45 20.24
CA PRO A 7 4.55 -10.30 19.06
C PRO A 7 5.97 -10.66 18.58
N SER A 8 6.18 -11.92 18.22
CA SER A 8 7.45 -12.36 17.65
C SER A 8 7.55 -11.98 16.17
N THR A 9 6.45 -12.12 15.45
CA THR A 9 6.37 -11.93 14.01
C THR A 9 5.19 -11.03 13.65
N ALA A 10 5.45 -9.94 12.93
CA ALA A 10 4.42 -9.07 12.39
C ALA A 10 4.40 -9.14 10.85
N PHE A 11 3.21 -9.08 10.27
CA PHE A 11 3.03 -8.81 8.85
C PHE A 11 2.56 -7.37 8.66
N VAL A 12 3.29 -6.61 7.83
CA VAL A 12 2.96 -5.24 7.45
C VAL A 12 2.54 -5.23 5.99
N LEU A 13 1.26 -4.94 5.73
CA LEU A 13 0.64 -4.96 4.41
C LEU A 13 0.36 -3.52 3.96
N SER A 14 1.03 -3.10 2.88
CA SER A 14 0.87 -1.74 2.35
C SER A 14 -0.43 -1.53 1.57
N GLY A 15 -0.84 -0.28 1.42
CA GLY A 15 -1.87 0.12 0.48
C GLY A 15 -1.42 0.00 -0.97
N GLY A 16 -2.39 -0.03 -1.91
CA GLY A 16 -2.04 -0.13 -3.33
C GLY A 16 -3.21 -0.42 -4.28
N ALA A 17 -4.44 -0.28 -3.83
CA ALA A 17 -5.66 -0.55 -4.60
C ALA A 17 -5.60 -1.95 -5.28
N SER A 18 -5.75 -2.05 -6.62
CA SER A 18 -5.72 -3.34 -7.35
C SER A 18 -4.39 -4.10 -7.20
N LEU A 19 -3.30 -3.40 -6.91
CA LEU A 19 -1.99 -4.01 -6.67
C LEU A 19 -1.94 -4.80 -5.36
N GLY A 20 -2.98 -4.73 -4.51
CA GLY A 20 -3.13 -5.60 -3.34
C GLY A 20 -3.11 -7.08 -3.67
N ALA A 21 -3.42 -7.49 -4.91
CA ALA A 21 -3.28 -8.85 -5.41
C ALA A 21 -1.84 -9.40 -5.28
N ILE A 22 -0.82 -8.53 -5.38
CA ILE A 22 0.60 -8.88 -5.18
C ILE A 22 0.83 -9.52 -3.80
N GLN A 23 0.17 -8.99 -2.78
CA GLN A 23 0.32 -9.50 -1.41
C GLN A 23 -0.17 -10.93 -1.26
N VAL A 24 -1.14 -11.36 -2.07
CA VAL A 24 -1.65 -12.74 -2.03
C VAL A 24 -0.55 -13.74 -2.39
N GLY A 25 0.22 -13.48 -3.45
CA GLY A 25 1.36 -14.30 -3.83
C GLY A 25 2.46 -14.32 -2.76
N MET A 26 2.74 -13.15 -2.14
CA MET A 26 3.70 -13.04 -1.04
C MET A 26 3.24 -13.82 0.20
N LEU A 27 1.97 -13.70 0.58
CA LEU A 27 1.37 -14.43 1.70
C LEU A 27 1.44 -15.94 1.48
N ARG A 28 1.15 -16.41 0.28
CA ARG A 28 1.28 -17.83 -0.08
C ARG A 28 2.71 -18.32 0.10
N ALA A 29 3.70 -17.59 -0.39
CA ALA A 29 5.11 -17.95 -0.24
C ALA A 29 5.56 -18.03 1.23
N LEU A 30 4.99 -17.17 2.10
CA LEU A 30 5.23 -17.20 3.55
C LEU A 30 4.57 -18.42 4.20
N TYR A 31 3.29 -18.70 3.89
CA TYR A 31 2.56 -19.82 4.46
C TYR A 31 3.10 -21.18 4.00
N GLU A 32 3.63 -21.29 2.78
CA GLU A 32 4.36 -22.47 2.29
C GLU A 32 5.59 -22.81 3.15
N ARG A 33 6.12 -21.84 3.91
CA ARG A 33 7.27 -21.98 4.81
C ARG A 33 6.88 -21.89 6.27
N GLU A 34 5.60 -22.07 6.57
CA GLU A 34 5.05 -22.02 7.94
C GLU A 34 5.38 -20.70 8.66
N ILE A 35 5.62 -19.63 7.88
CA ILE A 35 5.83 -18.29 8.42
C ILE A 35 4.46 -17.64 8.59
N VAL A 36 4.04 -17.54 9.86
CA VAL A 36 2.72 -17.03 10.25
C VAL A 36 2.88 -15.77 11.11
N PRO A 37 1.91 -14.83 11.06
CA PRO A 37 1.98 -13.62 11.87
C PRO A 37 1.34 -13.83 13.25
N ASP A 38 1.94 -13.22 14.28
CA ASP A 38 1.30 -13.03 15.59
C ASP A 38 0.43 -11.76 15.61
N VAL A 39 0.73 -10.82 14.69
CA VAL A 39 0.00 -9.56 14.52
C VAL A 39 0.09 -9.08 13.07
N ILE A 40 -0.95 -8.45 12.60
CA ILE A 40 -1.03 -7.85 11.27
C ILE A 40 -1.25 -6.35 11.40
N VAL A 41 -0.51 -5.57 10.61
CA VAL A 41 -0.76 -4.12 10.45
C VAL A 41 -0.98 -3.84 8.97
N GLY A 42 -2.11 -3.23 8.65
CA GLY A 42 -2.49 -3.01 7.25
C GLY A 42 -3.03 -1.62 6.96
N THR A 43 -2.77 -1.15 5.74
CA THR A 43 -3.28 0.11 5.19
C THR A 43 -4.03 -0.16 3.89
N SER A 44 -5.23 0.42 3.71
CA SER A 44 -5.99 0.36 2.44
C SER A 44 -6.21 -1.08 1.94
N ALA A 45 -5.76 -1.43 0.73
CA ALA A 45 -5.78 -2.81 0.23
C ALA A 45 -5.11 -3.80 1.19
N GLY A 46 -4.04 -3.37 1.88
CA GLY A 46 -3.38 -4.17 2.92
C GLY A 46 -4.26 -4.41 4.15
N ALA A 47 -5.12 -3.44 4.51
CA ALA A 47 -6.10 -3.64 5.58
C ALA A 47 -7.19 -4.64 5.16
N MET A 48 -7.63 -4.63 3.90
CA MET A 48 -8.57 -5.60 3.35
C MET A 48 -7.99 -7.02 3.36
N ASN A 49 -6.78 -7.20 2.83
CA ASN A 49 -6.07 -8.48 2.85
C ASN A 49 -5.80 -8.94 4.29
N GLY A 50 -5.38 -8.00 5.15
CA GLY A 50 -5.14 -8.25 6.56
C GLY A 50 -6.39 -8.76 7.29
N ALA A 51 -7.54 -8.13 7.07
CA ALA A 51 -8.81 -8.55 7.67
C ALA A 51 -9.23 -9.95 7.18
N PHE A 52 -9.04 -10.24 5.89
CA PHE A 52 -9.34 -11.55 5.32
C PHE A 52 -8.51 -12.66 5.94
N ILE A 53 -7.17 -12.48 6.04
CA ILE A 53 -6.29 -13.51 6.60
C ILE A 53 -6.33 -13.56 8.13
N ALA A 54 -6.63 -12.45 8.81
CA ALA A 54 -6.75 -12.40 10.27
C ALA A 54 -7.98 -13.18 10.79
N SER A 55 -9.02 -13.31 9.95
CA SER A 55 -10.25 -14.03 10.27
C SER A 55 -10.19 -15.53 9.98
N ARG A 56 -9.09 -16.05 9.44
CA ARG A 56 -8.96 -17.43 8.94
C ARG A 56 -7.67 -18.10 9.40
N PRO A 57 -7.60 -19.44 9.39
CA PRO A 57 -6.34 -20.15 9.64
C PRO A 57 -5.26 -19.74 8.64
N PRO A 58 -4.00 -19.57 9.07
CA PRO A 58 -2.89 -19.17 8.21
C PRO A 58 -2.39 -20.33 7.34
N THR A 59 -3.16 -20.68 6.31
CA THR A 59 -2.91 -21.83 5.43
C THR A 59 -2.85 -21.43 3.95
N ILE A 60 -2.32 -22.31 3.12
CA ILE A 60 -2.32 -22.14 1.66
C ILE A 60 -3.77 -22.00 1.15
N ALA A 61 -4.71 -22.78 1.69
CA ALA A 61 -6.13 -22.70 1.31
C ALA A 61 -6.73 -21.30 1.55
N THR A 62 -6.31 -20.61 2.63
CA THR A 62 -6.72 -19.22 2.88
C THR A 62 -6.18 -18.26 1.81
N THR A 63 -4.96 -18.48 1.35
CA THR A 63 -4.41 -17.64 0.25
C THR A 63 -5.06 -17.94 -1.09
N ASP A 64 -5.45 -19.20 -1.35
CA ASP A 64 -6.20 -19.58 -2.56
C ASP A 64 -7.61 -18.96 -2.56
N ALA A 65 -8.26 -18.94 -1.41
CA ALA A 65 -9.55 -18.25 -1.24
C ALA A 65 -9.41 -16.74 -1.46
N LEU A 66 -8.37 -16.11 -0.90
CA LEU A 66 -8.09 -14.67 -1.12
C LEU A 66 -7.78 -14.39 -2.60
N ALA A 67 -7.01 -15.26 -3.28
CA ALA A 67 -6.75 -15.14 -4.71
C ALA A 67 -8.06 -15.19 -5.51
N SER A 68 -8.99 -16.06 -5.13
CA SER A 68 -10.31 -16.16 -5.78
C SER A 68 -11.13 -14.89 -5.61
N VAL A 69 -11.06 -14.23 -4.45
CA VAL A 69 -11.68 -12.91 -4.23
C VAL A 69 -11.10 -11.90 -5.23
N TRP A 70 -9.77 -11.77 -5.30
CA TRP A 70 -9.12 -10.82 -6.21
C TRP A 70 -9.44 -11.06 -7.68
N ARG A 71 -9.53 -12.32 -8.13
CA ARG A 71 -9.95 -12.70 -9.49
C ARG A 71 -11.40 -12.28 -9.78
N GLY A 72 -12.26 -12.37 -8.79
CA GLY A 72 -13.68 -11.99 -8.90
C GLY A 72 -13.91 -10.48 -8.98
N LEU A 73 -12.94 -9.65 -8.55
CA LEU A 73 -13.11 -8.21 -8.51
C LEU A 73 -13.18 -7.59 -9.90
N ARG A 74 -14.14 -6.68 -10.05
CA ARG A 74 -14.28 -5.85 -11.24
C ARG A 74 -14.28 -4.38 -10.82
N ARG A 75 -13.63 -3.54 -11.60
CA ARG A 75 -13.57 -2.09 -11.34
C ARG A 75 -14.93 -1.47 -11.06
N CYS A 76 -15.96 -1.84 -11.84
CA CYS A 76 -17.31 -1.31 -11.69
C CYS A 76 -18.01 -1.71 -10.37
N GLN A 77 -17.58 -2.79 -9.73
CA GLN A 77 -18.12 -3.22 -8.43
C GLN A 77 -17.54 -2.39 -7.28
N ILE A 78 -16.25 -2.04 -7.38
CA ILE A 78 -15.53 -1.28 -6.35
C ILE A 78 -15.71 0.22 -6.56
N PHE A 79 -15.60 0.67 -7.82
CA PHE A 79 -15.74 2.05 -8.25
C PHE A 79 -16.89 2.20 -9.26
N PRO A 80 -18.16 2.09 -8.84
CA PRO A 80 -19.29 2.32 -9.72
C PRO A 80 -19.32 3.79 -10.15
N VAL A 81 -18.84 4.06 -11.36
CA VAL A 81 -18.80 5.42 -11.92
C VAL A 81 -20.19 5.76 -12.44
N SER A 82 -20.91 6.64 -11.74
CA SER A 82 -22.06 7.36 -12.30
C SER A 82 -21.56 8.68 -12.89
N PRO A 83 -21.83 8.97 -14.17
CA PRO A 83 -21.43 10.25 -14.78
C PRO A 83 -21.90 11.46 -13.99
N LEU A 84 -23.11 11.40 -13.45
CA LEU A 84 -23.69 12.46 -12.63
C LEU A 84 -22.97 12.63 -11.28
N THR A 85 -22.67 11.52 -10.58
CA THR A 85 -21.95 11.57 -9.31
C THR A 85 -20.52 12.05 -9.49
N GLY A 86 -19.85 11.61 -10.57
CA GLY A 86 -18.51 12.07 -10.93
C GLY A 86 -18.47 13.57 -11.23
N LEU A 87 -19.45 14.09 -11.96
CA LEU A 87 -19.57 15.54 -12.26
C LEU A 87 -19.82 16.34 -10.98
N LEU A 88 -20.75 15.92 -10.12
CA LEU A 88 -21.07 16.60 -8.86
C LEU A 88 -19.87 16.59 -7.88
N GLY A 89 -19.08 15.51 -7.84
CA GLY A 89 -17.84 15.45 -7.08
C GLY A 89 -16.77 16.39 -7.65
N PHE A 90 -16.65 16.48 -8.97
CA PHE A 90 -15.71 17.38 -9.64
C PHE A 90 -16.06 18.87 -9.44
N ILE A 91 -17.35 19.22 -9.40
CA ILE A 91 -17.81 20.61 -9.14
C ILE A 91 -17.72 20.97 -7.65
N GLY A 92 -17.32 20.05 -6.77
CA GLY A 92 -17.15 20.31 -5.34
C GLY A 92 -18.44 20.31 -4.52
N THR A 93 -19.57 19.83 -5.09
CA THR A 93 -20.83 19.70 -4.37
C THR A 93 -20.91 18.44 -3.52
N ARG A 94 -19.95 17.50 -3.71
CA ARG A 94 -19.77 16.28 -2.92
C ARG A 94 -18.30 16.06 -2.60
N ASP A 95 -18.03 15.42 -1.46
CA ASP A 95 -16.69 15.08 -0.98
C ASP A 95 -16.11 13.81 -1.63
N HIS A 96 -16.85 13.18 -2.57
CA HIS A 96 -16.47 11.93 -3.22
C HIS A 96 -17.02 11.80 -4.65
N MET A 97 -16.34 11.00 -5.47
CA MET A 97 -16.77 10.68 -6.83
C MET A 97 -17.51 9.33 -6.91
N VAL A 98 -17.29 8.43 -5.94
CA VAL A 98 -17.79 7.05 -5.95
C VAL A 98 -18.41 6.72 -4.60
N PRO A 99 -19.60 6.12 -4.55
CA PRO A 99 -20.21 5.68 -3.29
C PRO A 99 -19.43 4.52 -2.67
N ALA A 100 -19.30 4.54 -1.34
CA ALA A 100 -18.59 3.50 -0.58
C ALA A 100 -19.31 2.13 -0.55
N SER A 101 -20.54 2.07 -1.06
CA SER A 101 -21.42 0.87 -0.95
C SER A 101 -20.84 -0.37 -1.64
N GLY A 102 -20.12 -0.20 -2.77
CA GLY A 102 -19.49 -1.32 -3.45
C GLY A 102 -18.36 -1.94 -2.63
N LEU A 103 -17.49 -1.09 -2.08
CA LEU A 103 -16.39 -1.52 -1.22
C LEU A 103 -16.91 -2.10 0.10
N ARG A 104 -17.95 -1.51 0.70
CA ARG A 104 -18.62 -2.03 1.90
C ARG A 104 -19.14 -3.44 1.67
N LYS A 105 -19.91 -3.67 0.61
CA LYS A 105 -20.45 -5.00 0.26
C LYS A 105 -19.35 -6.04 0.06
N LEU A 106 -18.23 -5.63 -0.55
CA LEU A 106 -17.08 -6.51 -0.72
C LEU A 106 -16.52 -6.94 0.64
N ILE A 107 -16.33 -6.01 1.57
CA ILE A 107 -15.79 -6.29 2.89
C ILE A 107 -16.77 -7.19 3.67
N GLU A 108 -18.05 -6.81 3.72
CA GLU A 108 -19.12 -7.56 4.41
C GLU A 108 -19.28 -8.99 3.86
N GLY A 109 -19.13 -9.18 2.55
CA GLY A 109 -19.26 -10.49 1.91
C GLY A 109 -18.12 -11.46 2.18
N HIS A 110 -16.99 -10.99 2.73
CA HIS A 110 -15.79 -11.83 2.89
C HIS A 110 -15.23 -11.87 4.31
N ILE A 111 -15.81 -11.12 5.26
CA ILE A 111 -15.37 -11.08 6.66
C ILE A 111 -16.53 -11.49 7.56
N GLU A 112 -16.34 -12.56 8.32
CA GLU A 112 -17.37 -13.15 9.18
C GLU A 112 -17.42 -12.51 10.58
N HIS A 113 -16.34 -11.83 10.99
CA HIS A 113 -16.23 -11.20 12.30
C HIS A 113 -16.79 -9.76 12.26
N GLU A 114 -17.46 -9.36 13.33
CA GLU A 114 -18.04 -8.01 13.43
C GLU A 114 -17.04 -6.98 13.94
N ARG A 115 -16.10 -7.40 14.83
CA ARG A 115 -15.19 -6.47 15.53
C ARG A 115 -13.73 -6.87 15.38
N LEU A 116 -12.84 -5.88 15.32
CA LEU A 116 -11.39 -6.07 15.18
C LEU A 116 -10.80 -6.89 16.32
N GLU A 117 -11.27 -6.66 17.55
CA GLU A 117 -10.80 -7.36 18.75
C GLU A 117 -11.20 -8.83 18.83
N ASP A 118 -12.15 -9.27 18.02
CA ASP A 118 -12.63 -10.66 17.99
C ASP A 118 -11.88 -11.54 16.99
N LEU A 119 -10.98 -10.91 16.20
CA LEU A 119 -10.20 -11.64 15.19
C LEU A 119 -9.21 -12.62 15.84
N PRO A 120 -9.08 -13.86 15.31
CA PRO A 120 -8.11 -14.84 15.75
C PRO A 120 -6.66 -14.32 15.76
N ILE A 121 -6.28 -13.56 14.73
CA ILE A 121 -4.99 -12.87 14.65
C ILE A 121 -5.25 -11.37 14.84
N PRO A 122 -4.60 -10.70 15.83
CA PRO A 122 -4.75 -9.28 16.05
C PRO A 122 -4.46 -8.48 14.78
N LEU A 123 -5.42 -7.63 14.38
CA LEU A 123 -5.30 -6.74 13.24
C LEU A 123 -5.32 -5.28 13.69
N HIS A 124 -4.37 -4.53 13.20
CA HIS A 124 -4.30 -3.08 13.33
C HIS A 124 -4.48 -2.44 11.95
N VAL A 125 -5.50 -1.62 11.84
CA VAL A 125 -5.87 -0.93 10.60
C VAL A 125 -5.45 0.53 10.69
N VAL A 126 -4.74 1.04 9.68
CA VAL A 126 -4.27 2.43 9.67
C VAL A 126 -5.22 3.30 8.86
N ALA A 127 -5.64 4.41 9.45
CA ALA A 127 -6.45 5.44 8.83
C ALA A 127 -5.97 6.83 9.25
N VAL A 128 -6.47 7.88 8.60
CA VAL A 128 -6.10 9.28 8.87
C VAL A 128 -7.35 10.09 9.17
N ASP A 129 -7.31 10.89 10.22
CA ASP A 129 -8.36 11.88 10.49
C ASP A 129 -8.30 13.02 9.47
N VAL A 130 -9.42 13.29 8.81
CA VAL A 130 -9.50 14.28 7.72
C VAL A 130 -9.20 15.70 8.20
N ILE A 131 -9.56 16.02 9.44
CA ILE A 131 -9.46 17.38 9.98
C ILE A 131 -8.08 17.65 10.57
N SER A 132 -7.61 16.74 11.44
CA SER A 132 -6.33 16.93 12.14
C SER A 132 -5.12 16.44 11.34
N GLY A 133 -5.32 15.54 10.36
CA GLY A 133 -4.23 14.82 9.70
C GLY A 133 -3.56 13.75 10.59
N GLU A 134 -4.11 13.49 11.78
CA GLU A 134 -3.58 12.51 12.72
C GLU A 134 -3.68 11.09 12.14
N GLU A 135 -2.58 10.36 12.20
CA GLU A 135 -2.54 8.94 11.87
C GLU A 135 -3.13 8.12 13.02
N LEU A 136 -4.10 7.28 12.72
CA LEU A 136 -4.82 6.47 13.69
C LEU A 136 -4.58 4.99 13.43
N ARG A 137 -4.25 4.25 14.49
CA ARG A 137 -4.15 2.80 14.51
C ARG A 137 -5.39 2.20 15.14
N LEU A 138 -6.32 1.73 14.32
CA LEU A 138 -7.56 1.12 14.74
C LEU A 138 -7.32 -0.36 15.08
N SER A 139 -7.60 -0.77 16.30
CA SER A 139 -7.43 -2.15 16.77
C SER A 139 -8.66 -2.69 17.49
N ARG A 140 -9.71 -1.89 17.58
CA ARG A 140 -11.00 -2.23 18.20
C ARG A 140 -12.12 -1.55 17.46
N GLY A 141 -13.32 -2.09 17.53
CA GLY A 141 -14.52 -1.54 16.90
C GLY A 141 -14.95 -2.28 15.65
N PRO A 142 -15.94 -1.75 14.92
CA PRO A 142 -16.53 -2.41 13.75
C PRO A 142 -15.48 -2.62 12.65
N ILE A 143 -15.25 -3.89 12.26
CA ILE A 143 -14.19 -4.21 11.30
C ILE A 143 -14.47 -3.65 9.92
N VAL A 144 -15.73 -3.69 9.48
CA VAL A 144 -16.14 -3.17 8.16
C VAL A 144 -15.85 -1.68 8.06
N ASP A 145 -16.20 -0.91 9.09
CA ASP A 145 -15.99 0.54 9.08
C ASP A 145 -14.51 0.89 9.20
N ALA A 146 -13.73 0.13 9.99
CA ALA A 146 -12.28 0.34 10.10
C ALA A 146 -11.57 0.11 8.75
N VAL A 147 -11.86 -1.02 8.10
CA VAL A 147 -11.26 -1.37 6.80
C VAL A 147 -11.72 -0.41 5.72
N LEU A 148 -13.01 -0.03 5.72
CA LEU A 148 -13.56 0.96 4.80
C LEU A 148 -12.90 2.33 4.98
N ALA A 149 -12.68 2.78 6.23
CA ALA A 149 -12.00 4.03 6.53
C ALA A 149 -10.56 4.02 5.98
N SER A 150 -9.84 2.91 6.22
CA SER A 150 -8.48 2.73 5.71
C SER A 150 -8.40 2.70 4.18
N ALA A 151 -9.48 2.36 3.48
CA ALA A 151 -9.55 2.29 2.03
C ALA A 151 -10.36 3.45 1.39
N ALA A 152 -10.74 4.47 2.18
CA ALA A 152 -11.45 5.66 1.71
C ALA A 152 -10.49 6.64 1.03
N ILE A 153 -10.11 6.34 -0.22
CA ILE A 153 -9.17 7.13 -1.03
C ILE A 153 -9.69 8.57 -1.16
N PRO A 154 -8.87 9.59 -0.78
CA PRO A 154 -9.28 10.99 -0.82
C PRO A 154 -9.81 11.44 -2.18
N GLY A 155 -10.97 12.11 -2.19
CA GLY A 155 -11.65 12.57 -3.40
C GLY A 155 -12.35 11.45 -4.19
N VAL A 156 -12.02 10.17 -3.96
CA VAL A 156 -12.64 9.03 -4.66
C VAL A 156 -13.78 8.45 -3.85
N VAL A 157 -13.52 8.07 -2.59
CA VAL A 157 -14.51 7.48 -1.68
C VAL A 157 -14.74 8.43 -0.51
N SER A 158 -16.00 8.55 -0.06
CA SER A 158 -16.35 9.42 1.07
C SER A 158 -15.64 9.00 2.35
N PRO A 159 -15.13 9.97 3.14
CA PRO A 159 -14.58 9.69 4.46
C PRO A 159 -15.58 8.97 5.37
N VAL A 160 -15.11 8.01 6.14
CA VAL A 160 -15.92 7.19 7.03
C VAL A 160 -16.04 7.82 8.40
N ARG A 161 -17.24 7.84 8.96
CA ARG A 161 -17.46 8.30 10.34
C ARG A 161 -16.97 7.27 11.33
N TRP A 162 -16.15 7.71 12.29
CA TRP A 162 -15.61 6.90 13.37
C TRP A 162 -15.71 7.67 14.70
N GLY A 163 -16.77 7.41 15.44
CA GLY A 163 -17.14 8.24 16.59
C GLY A 163 -17.45 9.69 16.17
N ASP A 164 -16.70 10.64 16.70
CA ASP A 164 -16.76 12.08 16.38
C ASP A 164 -15.85 12.49 15.21
N ARG A 165 -15.00 11.58 14.74
CA ARG A 165 -14.02 11.81 13.67
C ARG A 165 -14.54 11.41 12.29
N ARG A 166 -13.88 11.93 11.26
CA ARG A 166 -14.01 11.47 9.87
C ARG A 166 -12.68 10.97 9.37
N LEU A 167 -12.64 9.70 8.98
CA LEU A 167 -11.41 9.03 8.60
C LEU A 167 -11.34 8.78 7.08
N MET A 168 -10.13 8.91 6.55
CA MET A 168 -9.77 8.60 5.17
C MET A 168 -8.63 7.60 5.11
N ASP A 169 -8.26 7.18 3.89
CA ASP A 169 -7.22 6.19 3.62
C ASP A 169 -5.90 6.51 4.34
N GLY A 170 -5.42 5.50 5.08
CA GLY A 170 -4.17 5.59 5.85
C GLY A 170 -2.94 5.81 4.99
N GLY A 171 -3.00 5.50 3.70
CA GLY A 171 -1.90 5.68 2.75
C GLY A 171 -1.44 7.13 2.57
N VAL A 172 -2.28 8.08 2.95
CA VAL A 172 -1.93 9.51 2.97
C VAL A 172 -0.79 9.79 3.97
N ALA A 173 -0.83 9.18 5.14
CA ALA A 173 0.18 9.36 6.18
C ALA A 173 1.17 8.18 6.23
N ASN A 174 0.70 6.94 6.19
CA ASN A 174 1.52 5.74 6.40
C ASN A 174 1.05 4.57 5.53
N ASN A 175 1.50 4.58 4.29
CA ASN A 175 1.10 3.55 3.33
C ASN A 175 1.67 2.16 3.64
N THR A 176 2.82 2.10 4.32
CA THR A 176 3.48 0.85 4.73
C THR A 176 3.83 0.96 6.22
N PRO A 177 2.92 0.61 7.12
CA PRO A 177 2.95 1.01 8.53
C PRO A 177 3.96 0.19 9.37
N ILE A 178 5.26 0.25 9.02
CA ILE A 178 6.37 -0.42 9.71
C ILE A 178 6.47 0.08 11.16
N SER A 179 6.35 1.41 11.35
CA SER A 179 6.43 2.05 12.66
C SER A 179 5.48 1.41 13.68
N HIS A 180 4.24 1.15 13.29
CA HIS A 180 3.27 0.51 14.18
C HIS A 180 3.63 -0.91 14.58
N ALA A 181 4.22 -1.70 13.66
CA ALA A 181 4.69 -3.03 14.01
C ALA A 181 5.88 -2.98 14.98
N VAL A 182 6.77 -1.99 14.84
CA VAL A 182 7.86 -1.70 15.78
C VAL A 182 7.31 -1.29 17.14
N ASP A 183 6.36 -0.35 17.17
CA ASP A 183 5.72 0.12 18.40
C ASP A 183 4.99 -0.99 19.18
N LEU A 184 4.46 -1.99 18.46
CA LEU A 184 3.89 -3.20 19.04
C LEU A 184 4.95 -4.14 19.62
N GLY A 185 6.24 -3.87 19.36
CA GLY A 185 7.37 -4.63 19.86
C GLY A 185 7.67 -5.90 19.08
N ALA A 186 7.24 -5.98 17.81
CA ALA A 186 7.54 -7.10 16.95
C ALA A 186 9.05 -7.24 16.72
N ARG A 187 9.59 -8.47 16.89
CA ARG A 187 11.02 -8.74 16.68
C ARG A 187 11.36 -9.01 15.23
N ARG A 188 10.43 -9.55 14.47
CA ARG A 188 10.55 -9.87 13.05
C ARG A 188 9.36 -9.30 12.30
N ILE A 189 9.63 -8.48 11.30
CA ILE A 189 8.59 -7.79 10.55
C ILE A 189 8.75 -8.16 9.08
N TYR A 190 7.78 -8.89 8.54
CA TYR A 190 7.66 -9.14 7.11
C TYR A 190 6.85 -8.00 6.50
N VAL A 191 7.48 -7.25 5.60
CA VAL A 191 6.86 -6.13 4.90
C VAL A 191 6.44 -6.60 3.51
N LEU A 192 5.16 -6.45 3.19
CA LEU A 192 4.54 -6.87 1.95
C LEU A 192 4.10 -5.62 1.14
N PRO A 193 5.01 -4.96 0.42
CA PRO A 193 4.66 -3.80 -0.39
C PRO A 193 3.89 -4.23 -1.64
N THR A 194 2.95 -3.40 -2.09
CA THR A 194 2.15 -3.65 -3.31
C THR A 194 2.85 -3.21 -4.58
N GLY A 195 3.96 -2.50 -4.48
CA GLY A 195 4.75 -2.08 -5.62
C GLY A 195 5.84 -1.10 -5.22
N TYR A 196 6.78 -0.92 -6.12
CA TYR A 196 7.74 0.18 -6.12
C TYR A 196 7.44 1.08 -7.31
N ALA A 197 7.83 2.36 -7.23
CA ALA A 197 7.88 3.20 -8.41
C ALA A 197 9.04 2.71 -9.31
N CYS A 198 8.81 1.63 -10.06
CA CYS A 198 9.75 1.16 -11.06
C CYS A 198 9.95 2.27 -12.11
N ALA A 199 11.14 2.35 -12.70
CA ALA A 199 11.38 3.28 -13.80
C ALA A 199 10.36 3.02 -14.92
N LEU A 200 9.58 4.04 -15.23
CA LEU A 200 8.59 3.95 -16.29
C LEU A 200 9.30 3.99 -17.65
N PRO A 201 8.89 3.17 -18.62
CA PRO A 201 9.45 3.21 -19.99
C PRO A 201 9.07 4.50 -20.72
N ARG A 202 7.99 5.16 -20.29
CA ARG A 202 7.48 6.43 -20.84
C ARG A 202 6.84 7.26 -19.73
N PRO A 203 6.87 8.60 -19.81
CA PRO A 203 6.21 9.46 -18.84
C PRO A 203 4.69 9.21 -18.85
N PRO A 204 4.03 9.29 -17.68
CA PRO A 204 2.58 9.14 -17.60
C PRO A 204 1.87 10.28 -18.35
N ARG A 205 0.77 9.95 -19.03
CA ARG A 205 -0.01 10.91 -19.81
C ARG A 205 -1.30 11.27 -19.08
N GLY A 206 -1.59 12.56 -18.99
CA GLY A 206 -2.78 13.11 -18.34
C GLY A 206 -2.57 13.41 -16.85
N ALA A 207 -3.27 14.41 -16.35
CA ALA A 207 -3.11 14.97 -15.00
C ALA A 207 -3.30 13.92 -13.90
N LEU A 208 -4.33 13.08 -13.99
CA LEU A 208 -4.59 12.04 -13.01
C LEU A 208 -3.45 10.99 -12.96
N ALA A 209 -2.97 10.56 -14.11
CA ALA A 209 -1.87 9.58 -14.16
C ALA A 209 -0.57 10.15 -13.58
N VAL A 210 -0.28 11.43 -13.84
CA VAL A 210 0.86 12.14 -13.24
C VAL A 210 0.70 12.25 -11.73
N ALA A 211 -0.50 12.61 -11.24
CA ALA A 211 -0.78 12.73 -9.80
C ALA A 211 -0.64 11.38 -9.08
N LEU A 212 -1.21 10.31 -9.64
CA LEU A 212 -1.08 8.95 -9.07
C LEU A 212 0.38 8.47 -9.07
N HIS A 213 1.14 8.79 -10.11
CA HIS A 213 2.57 8.47 -10.15
C HIS A 213 3.35 9.26 -9.10
N ALA A 214 3.05 10.54 -8.91
CA ALA A 214 3.67 11.36 -7.86
C ALA A 214 3.40 10.79 -6.46
N ILE A 215 2.16 10.37 -6.18
CA ILE A 215 1.80 9.69 -4.93
C ILE A 215 2.62 8.41 -4.77
N SER A 216 2.75 7.60 -5.81
CA SER A 216 3.56 6.37 -5.79
C SER A 216 5.04 6.64 -5.48
N LEU A 217 5.60 7.75 -5.99
CA LEU A 217 6.96 8.17 -5.68
C LEU A 217 7.10 8.60 -4.22
N LEU A 218 6.13 9.34 -3.67
CA LEU A 218 6.12 9.77 -2.28
C LEU A 218 6.02 8.59 -1.32
N THR A 219 5.10 7.66 -1.56
CA THR A 219 4.93 6.46 -0.73
C THR A 219 6.16 5.56 -0.77
N GLN A 220 6.81 5.44 -1.94
CA GLN A 220 8.08 4.71 -2.04
C GLN A 220 9.20 5.40 -1.26
N ARG A 221 9.32 6.71 -1.36
CA ARG A 221 10.33 7.47 -0.62
C ARG A 221 10.16 7.26 0.88
N ARG A 222 8.92 7.36 1.37
CA ARG A 222 8.60 7.10 2.77
C ARG A 222 8.97 5.68 3.20
N LEU A 223 8.64 4.67 2.40
CA LEU A 223 9.04 3.28 2.68
C LEU A 223 10.55 3.14 2.86
N ILE A 224 11.36 3.77 1.98
CA ILE A 224 12.82 3.75 2.07
C ILE A 224 13.29 4.39 3.39
N ASP A 225 12.73 5.54 3.73
CA ASP A 225 13.09 6.30 4.93
C ASP A 225 12.67 5.53 6.21
N ASP A 226 11.50 4.88 6.22
CA ASP A 226 11.03 4.06 7.34
C ASP A 226 11.88 2.78 7.51
N ILE A 227 12.27 2.10 6.43
CA ILE A 227 13.20 0.95 6.50
C ILE A 227 14.55 1.41 7.09
N ALA A 228 15.06 2.56 6.67
CA ALA A 228 16.33 3.08 7.17
C ALA A 228 16.24 3.44 8.66
N ARG A 229 15.13 4.07 9.08
CA ARG A 229 14.87 4.49 10.46
C ARG A 229 14.79 3.30 11.42
N HIS A 230 14.08 2.25 11.03
CA HIS A 230 13.78 1.11 11.91
C HIS A 230 14.71 -0.09 11.73
N ARG A 231 15.84 0.07 11.03
CA ARG A 231 16.79 -1.02 10.77
C ARG A 231 17.37 -1.66 12.03
N GLY A 232 17.46 -0.91 13.13
CA GLY A 232 17.99 -1.37 14.43
C GLY A 232 16.93 -1.88 15.40
N ASP A 233 15.64 -1.54 15.18
CA ASP A 233 14.57 -1.80 16.12
C ASP A 233 14.02 -3.22 16.00
N ALA A 234 13.98 -3.75 14.78
CA ALA A 234 13.49 -5.09 14.47
C ALA A 234 14.18 -5.67 13.24
N ARG A 235 14.09 -7.00 13.07
CA ARG A 235 14.52 -7.65 11.83
C ARG A 235 13.48 -7.42 10.74
N LEU A 236 13.73 -6.45 9.86
CA LEU A 236 12.88 -6.15 8.72
C LEU A 236 13.18 -7.08 7.54
N ILE A 237 12.16 -7.77 7.02
CA ILE A 237 12.21 -8.61 5.82
C ILE A 237 11.22 -8.03 4.82
N VAL A 238 11.73 -7.26 3.86
CA VAL A 238 10.90 -6.60 2.82
C VAL A 238 10.84 -7.50 1.61
N LEU A 239 9.67 -8.09 1.33
CA LEU A 239 9.47 -8.95 0.16
C LEU A 239 9.50 -8.09 -1.12
N PRO A 240 10.19 -8.55 -2.18
CA PRO A 240 10.25 -7.78 -3.42
C PRO A 240 8.92 -7.87 -4.17
N PRO A 241 8.24 -6.75 -4.45
CA PRO A 241 7.13 -6.76 -5.39
C PRO A 241 7.64 -6.92 -6.82
N PRO A 242 6.82 -7.48 -7.73
CA PRO A 242 7.19 -7.63 -9.14
C PRO A 242 7.62 -6.29 -9.76
N CYS A 243 8.75 -6.29 -10.48
CA CYS A 243 9.25 -5.13 -11.22
C CYS A 243 9.94 -5.60 -12.51
N PRO A 244 9.69 -4.97 -13.69
CA PRO A 244 8.81 -3.82 -13.91
C PRO A 244 7.33 -4.17 -13.76
N LEU A 245 6.52 -3.19 -13.35
CA LEU A 245 5.09 -3.32 -13.20
C LEU A 245 4.39 -2.32 -14.13
N SER A 246 3.64 -2.83 -15.10
CA SER A 246 2.89 -2.02 -16.08
C SER A 246 1.41 -1.83 -15.71
N VAL A 247 0.93 -2.58 -14.70
CA VAL A 247 -0.46 -2.55 -14.25
C VAL A 247 -0.73 -1.28 -13.45
N GLN A 248 -1.81 -0.58 -13.80
CA GLN A 248 -2.23 0.62 -13.05
C GLN A 248 -2.99 0.23 -11.77
N PRO A 249 -2.89 1.02 -10.70
CA PRO A 249 -3.57 0.74 -9.42
C PRO A 249 -5.10 0.64 -9.47
N ILE A 250 -5.72 1.07 -10.56
CA ILE A 250 -7.18 1.01 -10.79
C ILE A 250 -7.60 -0.10 -11.76
N ASP A 251 -6.65 -0.92 -12.20
CA ASP A 251 -6.89 -2.03 -13.12
C ASP A 251 -6.93 -3.36 -12.37
N PHE A 252 -8.12 -3.94 -12.27
CA PHE A 252 -8.37 -5.21 -11.56
C PHE A 252 -8.33 -6.44 -12.49
N ALA A 253 -8.05 -6.27 -13.79
CA ALA A 253 -8.07 -7.38 -14.74
C ALA A 253 -6.84 -8.30 -14.66
N HIS A 254 -5.78 -7.88 -13.96
CA HIS A 254 -4.48 -8.54 -13.93
C HIS A 254 -4.20 -9.29 -12.62
N ALA A 255 -5.23 -9.64 -11.83
CA ALA A 255 -5.04 -10.24 -10.52
C ALA A 255 -4.22 -11.54 -10.57
N ASP A 256 -4.48 -12.43 -11.52
CA ASP A 256 -3.74 -13.69 -11.68
C ASP A 256 -2.26 -13.46 -11.97
N GLU A 257 -1.96 -12.61 -12.96
CA GLU A 257 -0.57 -12.26 -13.29
C GLU A 257 0.18 -11.70 -12.08
N LEU A 258 -0.47 -10.81 -11.32
CA LEU A 258 0.13 -10.17 -10.15
C LEU A 258 0.40 -11.18 -9.03
N VAL A 259 -0.55 -12.09 -8.76
CA VAL A 259 -0.40 -13.15 -7.76
C VAL A 259 0.74 -14.09 -8.14
N ASP A 260 0.76 -14.59 -9.37
CA ASP A 260 1.73 -15.60 -9.82
C ASP A 260 3.15 -15.03 -9.87
N ARG A 261 3.33 -13.81 -10.38
CA ARG A 261 4.63 -13.14 -10.41
C ARG A 261 5.13 -12.88 -8.99
N ALA A 262 4.28 -12.37 -8.12
CA ALA A 262 4.64 -12.09 -6.73
C ALA A 262 5.00 -13.37 -5.97
N LEU A 263 4.27 -14.46 -6.20
CA LEU A 263 4.58 -15.77 -5.62
C LEU A 263 5.97 -16.26 -6.04
N ALA A 264 6.26 -16.20 -7.36
CA ALA A 264 7.55 -16.62 -7.90
C ALA A 264 8.71 -15.79 -7.34
N ASP A 265 8.54 -14.45 -7.26
CA ASP A 265 9.56 -13.54 -6.75
C ASP A 265 9.77 -13.71 -5.24
N ALA A 266 8.68 -13.85 -4.48
CA ALA A 266 8.74 -14.09 -3.03
C ALA A 266 9.38 -15.44 -2.69
N ARG A 267 9.07 -16.52 -3.42
CA ARG A 267 9.73 -17.83 -3.24
C ARG A 267 11.23 -17.72 -3.45
N ARG A 268 11.68 -17.14 -4.56
CA ARG A 268 13.11 -16.93 -4.85
C ARG A 268 13.79 -16.11 -3.76
N PHE A 269 13.15 -15.04 -3.32
CA PHE A 269 13.69 -14.19 -2.26
C PHE A 269 13.81 -14.93 -0.93
N LEU A 270 12.79 -15.67 -0.52
CA LEU A 270 12.78 -16.40 0.74
C LEU A 270 13.80 -17.55 0.74
N ASP A 271 14.05 -18.18 -0.41
CA ASP A 271 15.04 -19.26 -0.54
C ASP A 271 16.48 -18.73 -0.52
N THR A 272 16.72 -17.54 -1.05
CA THR A 272 18.07 -16.98 -1.22
C THR A 272 18.40 -15.83 -0.28
N GLY A 273 17.41 -15.02 0.10
CA GLY A 273 17.62 -13.69 0.70
C GLY A 273 17.67 -13.66 2.22
N ILE A 274 17.05 -14.63 2.92
CA ILE A 274 17.01 -14.62 4.40
C ILE A 274 18.36 -15.06 4.98
N ALA A 275 19.15 -15.82 4.24
CA ALA A 275 20.38 -16.45 4.74
C ALA A 275 21.63 -15.54 4.67
N LYS A 276 21.70 -14.58 3.77
CA LYS A 276 22.94 -13.81 3.53
C LYS A 276 22.66 -12.42 2.96
N GLY A 277 22.49 -11.40 3.78
CA GLY A 277 22.75 -10.09 3.26
C GLY A 277 21.89 -8.93 3.76
N PRO A 278 22.38 -7.72 3.54
CA PRO A 278 21.67 -6.49 3.88
C PRO A 278 20.39 -6.36 3.07
N PRO A 279 19.42 -5.58 3.56
CA PRO A 279 18.16 -5.36 2.89
C PRO A 279 18.40 -4.83 1.48
N ILE A 280 17.51 -5.23 0.58
CA ILE A 280 17.43 -4.86 -0.83
C ILE A 280 18.12 -3.52 -1.09
N ARG A 281 19.16 -3.52 -1.90
CA ARG A 281 19.68 -2.28 -2.49
C ARG A 281 18.63 -1.80 -3.51
N LEU A 282 17.70 -0.99 -3.08
CA LEU A 282 16.67 -0.36 -3.93
C LEU A 282 17.26 0.40 -5.15
N ARG A 283 18.57 0.63 -5.15
CA ARG A 283 19.32 1.24 -6.26
C ARG A 283 19.51 0.29 -7.45
N ASP A 284 19.64 -1.02 -7.22
CA ASP A 284 19.98 -1.96 -8.30
C ASP A 284 18.76 -2.38 -9.14
N GLN A 285 17.55 -2.22 -8.61
CA GLN A 285 16.33 -2.50 -9.37
C GLN A 285 15.93 -1.39 -10.37
N ARG A 286 16.66 -0.27 -10.40
CA ARG A 286 16.38 0.87 -11.29
C ARG A 286 17.01 0.77 -12.68
N ARG A 287 17.86 -0.22 -12.95
CA ARG A 287 18.46 -0.40 -14.28
C ARG A 287 17.72 -1.49 -15.04
N PRO A 288 16.99 -1.17 -16.13
CA PRO A 288 16.74 -2.15 -17.15
C PRO A 288 18.09 -2.66 -17.66
N ALA A 289 18.21 -3.96 -17.93
CA ALA A 289 19.38 -4.51 -18.60
C ALA A 289 19.52 -3.80 -19.95
N THR A 290 20.43 -2.83 -20.03
CA THR A 290 20.80 -2.20 -21.31
C THR A 290 21.72 -3.17 -22.02
N THR A 291 21.19 -3.82 -23.04
CA THR A 291 21.99 -4.36 -24.13
C THR A 291 22.79 -3.19 -24.75
N GLY A 292 24.09 -3.27 -24.63
CA GLY A 292 25.16 -2.59 -25.33
C GLY A 292 24.89 -1.20 -25.93
N GLY A 293 25.25 -0.14 -25.18
CA GLY A 293 25.42 1.21 -25.70
C GLY A 293 26.36 1.98 -24.76
N ARG A 294 27.44 2.54 -25.28
CA ARG A 294 28.41 3.37 -24.56
C ARG A 294 27.72 4.56 -23.88
N PRO A 295 28.13 4.96 -22.66
CA PRO A 295 27.63 6.18 -22.06
C PRO A 295 28.21 7.39 -22.79
N SER A 296 27.35 8.28 -23.30
CA SER A 296 27.73 9.63 -23.67
C SER A 296 27.81 10.47 -22.40
N ASP A 297 28.91 11.16 -22.18
CA ASP A 297 29.13 12.17 -21.16
C ASP A 297 28.06 13.26 -21.26
N ALA A 298 27.11 13.24 -20.35
CA ALA A 298 26.22 14.37 -20.14
C ALA A 298 26.86 15.27 -19.07
N THR A 299 27.59 16.30 -19.54
CA THR A 299 28.01 17.43 -18.74
C THR A 299 26.78 18.15 -18.19
N HIS A 300 26.71 18.28 -16.87
CA HIS A 300 25.76 19.15 -16.20
C HIS A 300 26.08 20.58 -16.49
N ASP A 301 25.28 21.24 -17.33
CA ASP A 301 25.31 22.70 -17.43
C ASP A 301 24.68 23.32 -16.16
N PRO A 302 25.32 24.28 -15.51
CA PRO A 302 24.75 24.98 -14.36
C PRO A 302 23.61 25.90 -14.81
N ILE A 303 22.54 25.91 -14.04
CA ILE A 303 21.40 26.81 -14.22
C ILE A 303 21.89 28.26 -14.18
N PRO A 304 21.59 29.10 -15.19
CA PRO A 304 22.03 30.50 -15.20
C PRO A 304 21.32 31.27 -14.07
N THR A 305 22.13 31.89 -13.20
CA THR A 305 21.70 32.85 -12.18
C THR A 305 21.14 34.08 -12.83
N ARG A 306 19.89 34.37 -12.56
CA ARG A 306 19.19 35.59 -13.01
C ARG A 306 19.86 36.80 -12.41
N THR A 307 20.47 37.64 -13.26
CA THR A 307 21.02 38.97 -12.94
C THR A 307 19.87 39.89 -12.47
N GLN A 308 20.14 40.64 -11.41
CA GLN A 308 19.27 41.68 -10.83
C GLN A 308 19.01 42.83 -11.82
N PRO A 309 17.84 43.43 -11.80
CA PRO A 309 17.57 44.60 -12.65
C PRO A 309 18.27 45.86 -12.10
N THR A 310 18.94 46.50 -12.99
CA THR A 310 19.60 47.80 -12.79
C THR A 310 18.59 48.89 -12.40
N ARG A 311 18.88 49.62 -11.33
CA ARG A 311 18.13 50.81 -10.90
C ARG A 311 18.23 51.89 -11.99
N LEU A 312 17.08 52.31 -12.54
CA LEU A 312 16.98 53.55 -13.29
C LEU A 312 17.00 54.74 -12.31
N ARG A 313 18.02 55.59 -12.41
CA ARG A 313 18.05 56.89 -11.78
C ARG A 313 17.10 57.80 -12.57
N GLY A 314 16.17 58.44 -11.87
CA GLY A 314 15.39 59.55 -12.37
C GLY A 314 16.25 60.82 -12.39
N SER A 315 16.06 61.62 -13.42
CA SER A 315 16.48 63.03 -13.47
C SER A 315 15.36 63.85 -14.07
N ALA A 316 15.06 64.93 -13.37
CA ALA A 316 14.25 66.11 -13.63
C ALA A 316 12.73 65.93 -13.60
#